data_ce0eba3de1e8c485656051f6243f2d3b
#
_entry.id   ce0eba3de1e8c485656051f6243f2d3b
#
_cell.length_a   1.000
_cell.length_b   1.000
_cell.length_c   1.000
_cell.angle_alpha   90.00
_cell.angle_beta   90.00
_cell.angle_gamma   90.00
#
_symmetry.space_group_name_H-M   'P 1'
#
loop_
_entity.id
_entity.type
_entity.pdbx_description
1 polymer ?
#
loop_
_entity_poly.entity_id
_entity_poly.type
_entity_poly.pdbx_seq_one_letter_code
_entity_poly.pdbx_strand_id
1 'polypeptide(L)'
;MKRKMVWFGIPWLAGLFLATACQTSVTVSLLLAAFLLLGAFRLYRRITTGQLLCVGLSAAAAIGAVLLYTTAVYQPLLRSAGTITTFSGRVFAAKVYDNDRASYQVKGTFADGRRAKILVYTDDVGARYGDMLDVAGGFSALENSYLWNGESYYRAKGIFLQANNDAFVSCTPTENGKLVRALQQYRDRISVWICTLAGTEAGGMVSAMLLGTKDTLADETNDLLTHHGIRHVVSVSGLHLVLILSIWGWFCRRFHMHRWAVFGTTT
;
A
#
# COMPACT_ATOMS: atom_id res chain seq x y z
N MET A 1 -8.42 -14.75 32.90
CA MET A 1 -7.14 -14.69 32.15
C MET A 1 -6.81 -13.23 31.87
N LYS A 2 -5.80 -12.66 32.50
CA LYS A 2 -5.40 -11.26 32.31
C LYS A 2 -4.87 -11.07 30.88
N ARG A 3 -5.37 -10.06 30.17
CA ARG A 3 -5.09 -9.74 28.75
C ARG A 3 -3.62 -9.33 28.54
N LYS A 4 -2.70 -10.31 28.60
CA LYS A 4 -1.25 -10.06 28.46
C LYS A 4 -0.88 -9.40 27.13
N MET A 5 -1.60 -9.74 26.05
CA MET A 5 -1.37 -9.16 24.72
C MET A 5 -1.64 -7.65 24.63
N VAL A 6 -2.54 -7.11 25.46
CA VAL A 6 -2.85 -5.67 25.47
C VAL A 6 -1.66 -4.85 25.95
N TRP A 7 -0.92 -5.37 26.97
CA TRP A 7 0.25 -4.69 27.53
C TRP A 7 1.47 -4.68 26.60
N PHE A 8 1.48 -5.57 25.60
CA PHE A 8 2.49 -5.56 24.54
C PHE A 8 2.01 -4.80 23.32
N GLY A 9 0.79 -5.04 22.83
CA GLY A 9 0.28 -4.56 21.56
C GLY A 9 0.05 -3.05 21.53
N ILE A 10 -0.54 -2.47 22.58
CA ILE A 10 -0.81 -1.02 22.61
C ILE A 10 0.49 -0.19 22.59
N PRO A 11 1.49 -0.48 23.46
CA PRO A 11 2.75 0.26 23.44
C PRO A 11 3.55 0.05 22.14
N TRP A 12 3.47 -1.14 21.54
CA TRP A 12 4.08 -1.41 20.24
C TRP A 12 3.48 -0.52 19.14
N LEU A 13 2.16 -0.49 19.02
CA LEU A 13 1.47 0.36 18.05
C LEU A 13 1.71 1.85 18.29
N ALA A 14 1.67 2.28 19.55
CA ALA A 14 1.97 3.66 19.91
C ALA A 14 3.43 4.03 19.58
N GLY A 15 4.37 3.14 19.86
CA GLY A 15 5.80 3.33 19.51
C GLY A 15 6.02 3.41 18.01
N LEU A 16 5.39 2.53 17.22
CA LEU A 16 5.44 2.59 15.76
C LEU A 16 4.83 3.88 15.22
N PHE A 17 3.64 4.26 15.71
CA PHE A 17 2.97 5.49 15.27
C PHE A 17 3.80 6.72 15.56
N LEU A 18 4.32 6.86 16.76
CA LEU A 18 5.15 8.00 17.15
C LEU A 18 6.46 8.05 16.36
N ALA A 19 7.12 6.91 16.17
CA ALA A 19 8.37 6.84 15.41
C ALA A 19 8.18 7.16 13.92
N THR A 20 6.99 6.85 13.35
CA THR A 20 6.69 7.13 11.94
C THR A 20 6.09 8.53 11.71
N ALA A 21 5.22 8.99 12.62
CA ALA A 21 4.52 10.27 12.47
C ALA A 21 5.43 11.49 12.67
N CYS A 22 6.42 11.34 13.55
CA CYS A 22 7.23 12.51 13.94
C CYS A 22 8.40 12.83 13.02
N GLN A 23 8.72 12.06 11.99
CA GLN A 23 9.89 12.23 11.07
C GLN A 23 11.17 12.71 11.78
N THR A 24 11.32 12.42 13.05
CA THR A 24 12.18 13.15 13.96
C THR A 24 13.50 12.46 14.18
N SER A 25 14.50 13.29 14.50
CA SER A 25 15.79 12.86 14.97
C SER A 25 15.65 11.86 16.16
N VAL A 26 16.60 10.97 16.29
CA VAL A 26 16.72 9.98 17.36
C VAL A 26 16.43 10.55 18.76
N THR A 27 16.74 11.83 18.97
CA THR A 27 16.55 12.55 20.23
C THR A 27 15.07 12.70 20.64
N VAL A 28 14.17 13.00 19.71
CA VAL A 28 12.73 13.17 20.06
C VAL A 28 12.07 11.81 20.29
N SER A 29 12.48 10.79 19.53
CA SER A 29 12.02 9.41 19.79
C SER A 29 12.44 8.90 21.16
N LEU A 30 13.66 9.23 21.60
CA LEU A 30 14.16 8.91 22.95
C LEU A 30 13.43 9.69 24.05
N LEU A 31 13.17 10.99 23.83
CA LEU A 31 12.41 11.82 24.79
C LEU A 31 10.95 11.34 24.93
N LEU A 32 10.30 10.94 23.83
CA LEU A 32 8.96 10.36 23.87
C LEU A 32 8.94 9.00 24.56
N ALA A 33 9.95 8.15 24.31
CA ALA A 33 10.11 6.88 25.04
C ALA A 33 10.31 7.10 26.54
N ALA A 34 11.13 8.07 26.93
CA ALA A 34 11.34 8.46 28.32
C ALA A 34 10.06 9.00 28.96
N PHE A 35 9.29 9.82 28.23
CA PHE A 35 7.99 10.36 28.72
C PHE A 35 6.94 9.25 28.90
N LEU A 36 6.87 8.28 27.98
CA LEU A 36 6.00 7.11 28.10
C LEU A 36 6.41 6.23 29.30
N LEU A 37 7.73 6.08 29.54
CA LEU A 37 8.25 5.36 30.69
C LEU A 37 7.92 6.06 32.00
N LEU A 38 8.05 7.39 32.07
CA LEU A 38 7.69 8.20 33.23
C LEU A 38 6.16 8.21 33.50
N GLY A 39 5.36 8.28 32.45
CA GLY A 39 3.90 8.16 32.54
C GLY A 39 3.46 6.78 33.05
N ALA A 40 4.08 5.73 32.52
CA ALA A 40 3.87 4.36 33.00
C ALA A 40 4.34 4.17 34.46
N PHE A 41 5.42 4.82 34.87
CA PHE A 41 5.92 4.81 36.26
C PHE A 41 4.94 5.46 37.24
N ARG A 42 4.25 6.54 36.84
CA ARG A 42 3.25 7.21 37.67
C ARG A 42 1.94 6.38 37.83
N LEU A 43 1.64 5.53 36.83
CA LEU A 43 0.60 4.52 36.90
C LEU A 43 1.01 3.25 37.66
N TYR A 44 2.29 3.17 38.07
CA TYR A 44 2.96 2.02 38.66
C TYR A 44 2.25 1.45 39.91
N ARG A 45 1.57 2.25 40.69
CA ARG A 45 0.82 1.76 41.89
C ARG A 45 -0.27 0.73 41.55
N ARG A 46 -0.62 0.53 40.27
CA ARG A 46 -1.60 -0.46 39.78
C ARG A 46 -1.03 -1.47 38.79
N ILE A 47 0.24 -1.35 38.39
CA ILE A 47 0.87 -2.17 37.37
C ILE A 47 2.00 -2.98 37.99
N THR A 48 2.06 -4.28 37.65
CA THR A 48 3.17 -5.15 38.11
C THR A 48 4.46 -4.84 37.38
N THR A 49 5.60 -5.08 38.02
CA THR A 49 6.94 -4.86 37.42
C THR A 49 7.09 -5.57 36.07
N GLY A 50 6.52 -6.76 35.90
CA GLY A 50 6.54 -7.49 34.64
C GLY A 50 5.73 -6.81 33.51
N GLN A 51 4.63 -6.13 33.85
CA GLN A 51 3.85 -5.35 32.88
C GLN A 51 4.61 -4.12 32.42
N LEU A 52 5.28 -3.43 33.35
CA LEU A 52 6.11 -2.27 33.05
C LEU A 52 7.26 -2.64 32.10
N LEU A 53 7.95 -3.76 32.37
CA LEU A 53 9.00 -4.29 31.51
C LEU A 53 8.45 -4.64 30.11
N CYS A 54 7.28 -5.26 30.01
CA CYS A 54 6.65 -5.54 28.72
C CYS A 54 6.34 -4.27 27.91
N VAL A 55 5.84 -3.21 28.57
CA VAL A 55 5.57 -1.91 27.92
C VAL A 55 6.87 -1.28 27.42
N GLY A 56 7.88 -1.21 28.26
CA GLY A 56 9.20 -0.63 27.91
C GLY A 56 9.88 -1.39 26.77
N LEU A 57 9.95 -2.71 26.87
CA LEU A 57 10.57 -3.56 25.85
C LEU A 57 9.82 -3.49 24.52
N SER A 58 8.49 -3.47 24.53
CA SER A 58 7.70 -3.39 23.29
C SER A 58 7.87 -2.04 22.59
N ALA A 59 7.85 -0.93 23.33
CA ALA A 59 8.09 0.40 22.79
C ALA A 59 9.51 0.55 22.24
N ALA A 60 10.51 0.09 23.00
CA ALA A 60 11.92 0.10 22.56
C ALA A 60 12.13 -0.75 21.30
N ALA A 61 11.51 -1.93 21.23
CA ALA A 61 11.59 -2.79 20.06
C ALA A 61 10.89 -2.17 18.83
N ALA A 62 9.77 -1.47 19.01
CA ALA A 62 9.08 -0.76 17.93
C ALA A 62 9.97 0.38 17.37
N ILE A 63 10.54 1.20 18.24
CA ILE A 63 11.45 2.27 17.83
C ILE A 63 12.72 1.69 17.17
N GLY A 64 13.29 0.64 17.74
CA GLY A 64 14.44 -0.07 17.16
C GLY A 64 14.15 -0.62 15.77
N ALA A 65 12.97 -1.19 15.55
CA ALA A 65 12.54 -1.68 14.24
C ALA A 65 12.43 -0.55 13.19
N VAL A 66 11.88 0.61 13.56
CA VAL A 66 11.78 1.78 12.66
C VAL A 66 13.17 2.33 12.35
N LEU A 67 14.05 2.48 13.35
CA LEU A 67 15.41 2.93 13.16
C LEU A 67 16.21 1.99 12.25
N LEU A 68 16.11 0.68 12.49
CA LEU A 68 16.77 -0.34 11.69
C LEU A 68 16.28 -0.34 10.25
N TYR A 69 14.97 -0.21 10.04
CA TYR A 69 14.40 -0.06 8.71
C TYR A 69 14.86 1.21 8.01
N THR A 70 14.90 2.33 8.74
CA THR A 70 15.32 3.62 8.17
C THR A 70 16.80 3.59 7.79
N THR A 71 17.67 3.05 8.63
CA THR A 71 19.11 3.01 8.37
C THR A 71 19.52 1.94 7.38
N ALA A 72 18.90 0.76 7.42
CA ALA A 72 19.28 -0.38 6.59
C ALA A 72 18.62 -0.40 5.23
N VAL A 73 17.40 0.17 5.10
CA VAL A 73 16.61 0.09 3.85
C VAL A 73 16.40 1.47 3.24
N TYR A 74 15.88 2.43 4.00
CA TYR A 74 15.46 3.71 3.46
C TYR A 74 16.64 4.61 3.07
N GLN A 75 17.60 4.84 3.98
CA GLN A 75 18.74 5.72 3.70
C GLN A 75 19.65 5.23 2.56
N PRO A 76 20.00 3.94 2.43
CA PRO A 76 20.82 3.48 1.31
C PRO A 76 20.15 3.69 -0.05
N LEU A 77 18.81 3.58 -0.11
CA LEU A 77 18.07 3.83 -1.34
C LEU A 77 18.02 5.33 -1.67
N LEU A 78 17.81 6.20 -0.69
CA LEU A 78 17.86 7.66 -0.91
C LEU A 78 19.23 8.18 -1.37
N ARG A 79 20.31 7.51 -1.03
CA ARG A 79 21.65 7.86 -1.55
C ARG A 79 21.77 7.68 -3.07
N SER A 80 20.87 6.89 -3.67
CA SER A 80 20.77 6.76 -5.13
C SER A 80 19.95 7.89 -5.77
N ALA A 81 19.24 8.69 -4.98
CA ALA A 81 18.57 9.89 -5.49
C ALA A 81 19.61 10.90 -5.97
N GLY A 82 19.38 11.49 -7.14
CA GLY A 82 20.30 12.44 -7.76
C GLY A 82 21.42 11.78 -8.61
N THR A 83 21.52 10.44 -8.63
CA THR A 83 22.46 9.74 -9.50
C THR A 83 21.79 9.29 -10.78
N ILE A 84 22.50 9.40 -11.92
CA ILE A 84 22.07 8.83 -13.19
C ILE A 84 22.52 7.36 -13.21
N THR A 85 21.57 6.47 -13.32
CA THR A 85 21.83 5.01 -13.31
C THR A 85 20.75 4.27 -14.08
N THR A 86 20.94 2.97 -14.26
CA THR A 86 19.95 2.09 -14.90
C THR A 86 19.26 1.24 -13.83
N PHE A 87 17.98 1.04 -14.03
CA PHE A 87 17.15 0.19 -13.19
C PHE A 87 16.36 -0.76 -14.08
N SER A 88 16.45 -2.06 -13.79
CA SER A 88 15.69 -3.11 -14.47
C SER A 88 14.74 -3.79 -13.49
N GLY A 89 13.47 -3.90 -13.86
CA GLY A 89 12.51 -4.52 -12.97
C GLY A 89 11.21 -4.93 -13.61
N ARG A 90 10.38 -5.62 -12.85
CA ARG A 90 9.05 -6.06 -13.26
C ARG A 90 7.97 -5.11 -12.79
N VAL A 91 7.06 -4.80 -13.69
CA VAL A 91 5.85 -4.04 -13.38
C VAL A 91 4.94 -4.87 -12.48
N PHE A 92 4.56 -4.33 -11.32
CA PHE A 92 3.59 -4.96 -10.43
C PHE A 92 2.31 -4.15 -10.27
N ALA A 93 2.28 -2.91 -10.74
CA ALA A 93 1.07 -2.10 -10.89
C ALA A 93 1.30 -1.08 -12.01
N ALA A 94 0.27 -0.86 -12.81
CA ALA A 94 0.23 0.16 -13.85
C ALA A 94 -1.08 0.94 -13.71
N LYS A 95 -1.02 2.24 -13.93
CA LYS A 95 -2.19 3.11 -14.04
C LYS A 95 -1.96 4.04 -15.21
N VAL A 96 -2.85 3.97 -16.19
CA VAL A 96 -2.88 4.87 -17.34
C VAL A 96 -3.83 6.02 -17.02
N TYR A 97 -3.50 7.22 -17.45
CA TYR A 97 -4.28 8.44 -17.29
C TYR A 97 -4.84 8.87 -18.66
N ASP A 98 -5.89 9.68 -18.66
CA ASP A 98 -6.58 10.11 -19.90
C ASP A 98 -5.72 10.97 -20.86
N ASN A 99 -4.55 11.42 -20.39
CA ASN A 99 -3.60 12.25 -21.15
C ASN A 99 -2.43 11.45 -21.75
N ASP A 100 -2.63 10.17 -22.06
CA ASP A 100 -1.59 9.24 -22.56
C ASP A 100 -0.37 9.09 -21.63
N ARG A 101 -0.47 9.57 -20.39
CA ARG A 101 0.53 9.35 -19.37
C ARG A 101 0.21 8.11 -18.56
N ALA A 102 1.25 7.44 -18.09
CA ALA A 102 1.10 6.28 -17.22
C ALA A 102 2.02 6.38 -16.00
N SER A 103 1.60 5.77 -14.91
CA SER A 103 2.42 5.53 -13.76
C SER A 103 2.61 4.03 -13.57
N TYR A 104 3.86 3.61 -13.56
CA TYR A 104 4.25 2.23 -13.37
C TYR A 104 4.93 2.06 -12.01
N GLN A 105 4.48 1.07 -11.23
CA GLN A 105 5.18 0.66 -10.03
C GLN A 105 6.02 -0.57 -10.39
N VAL A 106 7.34 -0.41 -10.29
CA VAL A 106 8.29 -1.41 -10.77
C VAL A 106 9.12 -1.93 -9.61
N LYS A 107 9.26 -3.24 -9.52
CA LYS A 107 10.11 -3.92 -8.53
C LYS A 107 11.29 -4.55 -9.25
N GLY A 108 12.50 -4.15 -8.90
CA GLY A 108 13.69 -4.62 -9.62
C GLY A 108 14.98 -4.30 -8.89
N THR A 109 16.03 -4.17 -9.69
CA THR A 109 17.41 -3.96 -9.25
C THR A 109 18.05 -2.81 -10.00
N PHE A 110 18.82 -1.99 -9.31
CA PHE A 110 19.74 -1.04 -9.90
C PHE A 110 20.99 -1.74 -10.47
N ALA A 111 21.73 -1.05 -11.33
CA ALA A 111 22.99 -1.55 -11.87
C ALA A 111 24.02 -1.96 -10.80
N ASP A 112 23.95 -1.38 -9.62
CA ASP A 112 24.80 -1.72 -8.45
C ASP A 112 24.33 -2.96 -7.67
N GLY A 113 23.28 -3.65 -8.15
CA GLY A 113 22.71 -4.84 -7.53
C GLY A 113 21.73 -4.57 -6.38
N ARG A 114 21.48 -3.32 -6.00
CA ARG A 114 20.50 -2.99 -4.96
C ARG A 114 19.09 -3.20 -5.45
N ARG A 115 18.28 -3.89 -4.64
CA ARG A 115 16.87 -4.14 -4.94
C ARG A 115 16.01 -2.99 -4.42
N ALA A 116 15.11 -2.51 -5.26
CA ALA A 116 14.17 -1.45 -4.90
C ALA A 116 12.81 -1.64 -5.56
N LYS A 117 11.85 -0.86 -5.08
CA LYS A 117 10.62 -0.57 -5.80
C LYS A 117 10.65 0.90 -6.15
N ILE A 118 10.39 1.22 -7.39
CA ILE A 118 10.38 2.60 -7.89
C ILE A 118 9.04 2.93 -8.53
N LEU A 119 8.75 4.23 -8.57
CA LEU A 119 7.64 4.78 -9.31
C LEU A 119 8.19 5.42 -10.59
N VAL A 120 7.56 5.13 -11.72
CA VAL A 120 7.94 5.67 -13.02
C VAL A 120 6.75 6.38 -13.61
N TYR A 121 6.88 7.69 -13.83
CA TYR A 121 5.90 8.49 -14.58
C TYR A 121 6.45 8.69 -15.98
N THR A 122 5.74 8.24 -17.01
CA THR A 122 6.16 8.35 -18.41
C THR A 122 4.92 8.35 -19.30
N ASP A 123 5.12 8.57 -20.59
CA ASP A 123 4.07 8.31 -21.58
C ASP A 123 3.72 6.81 -21.57
N ASP A 124 2.50 6.46 -21.98
CA ASP A 124 2.07 5.07 -21.90
C ASP A 124 2.87 4.20 -22.89
N VAL A 125 3.75 3.40 -22.35
CA VAL A 125 4.54 2.40 -23.11
C VAL A 125 3.81 1.05 -23.24
N GLY A 126 2.54 0.97 -22.86
CA GLY A 126 1.72 -0.24 -22.93
C GLY A 126 2.15 -1.35 -21.99
N ALA A 127 2.99 -1.06 -20.99
CA ALA A 127 3.50 -2.06 -20.07
C ALA A 127 2.40 -2.61 -19.16
N ARG A 128 2.35 -3.93 -19.04
CA ARG A 128 1.35 -4.65 -18.25
C ARG A 128 1.99 -5.33 -17.05
N TYR A 129 1.16 -5.79 -16.14
CA TYR A 129 1.63 -6.58 -14.99
C TYR A 129 2.54 -7.73 -15.42
N GLY A 130 3.73 -7.79 -14.84
CA GLY A 130 4.73 -8.83 -15.08
C GLY A 130 5.72 -8.53 -16.21
N ASP A 131 5.51 -7.49 -17.00
CA ASP A 131 6.46 -7.09 -18.03
C ASP A 131 7.73 -6.50 -17.40
N MET A 132 8.85 -6.62 -18.13
CA MET A 132 10.12 -6.02 -17.73
C MET A 132 10.15 -4.57 -18.20
N LEU A 133 10.50 -3.69 -17.30
CA LEU A 133 10.70 -2.28 -17.58
C LEU A 133 12.16 -1.93 -17.26
N ASP A 134 12.85 -1.41 -18.24
CA ASP A 134 14.21 -0.90 -18.10
C ASP A 134 14.15 0.63 -18.13
N VAL A 135 14.67 1.25 -17.08
CA VAL A 135 14.64 2.68 -16.87
C VAL A 135 16.07 3.19 -16.76
N ALA A 136 16.46 4.08 -17.65
CA ALA A 136 17.76 4.72 -17.64
C ALA A 136 17.61 6.23 -17.45
N GLY A 137 18.17 6.78 -16.38
CA GLY A 137 18.07 8.20 -16.10
C GLY A 137 18.33 8.54 -14.64
N GLY A 138 17.92 9.75 -14.25
CA GLY A 138 17.98 10.23 -12.89
C GLY A 138 16.83 9.69 -12.06
N PHE A 139 17.09 9.49 -10.78
CA PHE A 139 16.07 9.11 -9.80
C PHE A 139 16.00 10.18 -8.72
N SER A 140 14.80 10.55 -8.30
CA SER A 140 14.54 11.50 -7.22
C SER A 140 13.78 10.84 -6.07
N ALA A 141 13.83 11.47 -4.91
CA ALA A 141 12.91 11.11 -3.83
C ALA A 141 11.48 11.45 -4.25
N LEU A 142 10.52 10.74 -3.68
CA LEU A 142 9.11 11.00 -3.93
C LEU A 142 8.73 12.42 -3.48
N GLU A 143 8.04 13.14 -4.35
CA GLU A 143 7.57 14.48 -4.06
C GLU A 143 6.12 14.47 -3.54
N ASN A 144 5.85 15.37 -2.61
CA ASN A 144 4.50 15.61 -2.13
C ASN A 144 3.85 16.71 -2.96
N SER A 145 2.61 16.47 -3.41
CA SER A 145 1.77 17.52 -3.97
C SER A 145 1.07 18.28 -2.85
N TYR A 146 0.71 19.54 -3.10
CA TYR A 146 0.00 20.39 -2.14
C TYR A 146 -1.29 19.76 -1.59
N LEU A 147 -1.98 18.97 -2.42
CA LEU A 147 -3.27 18.34 -2.06
C LEU A 147 -3.13 16.88 -1.62
N TRP A 148 -1.96 16.25 -1.81
CA TRP A 148 -1.81 14.83 -1.56
C TRP A 148 -0.41 14.45 -1.09
N ASN A 149 -0.35 13.77 0.07
CA ASN A 149 0.88 13.23 0.61
C ASN A 149 1.27 11.92 -0.09
N GLY A 150 1.80 12.05 -1.31
CA GLY A 150 2.22 10.93 -2.14
C GLY A 150 3.35 10.13 -1.51
N GLU A 151 4.28 10.80 -0.84
CA GLU A 151 5.41 10.18 -0.16
C GLU A 151 4.93 9.14 0.87
N SER A 152 4.05 9.53 1.78
CA SER A 152 3.54 8.62 2.82
C SER A 152 2.81 7.41 2.23
N TYR A 153 2.02 7.62 1.17
CA TYR A 153 1.29 6.55 0.51
C TYR A 153 2.21 5.54 -0.17
N TYR A 154 3.17 6.00 -0.95
CA TYR A 154 4.10 5.12 -1.65
C TYR A 154 5.13 4.50 -0.72
N ARG A 155 5.56 5.25 0.29
CA ARG A 155 6.44 4.76 1.35
C ARG A 155 5.82 3.58 2.12
N ALA A 156 4.52 3.62 2.40
CA ALA A 156 3.79 2.49 2.98
C ALA A 156 3.78 1.23 2.08
N LYS A 157 3.94 1.40 0.75
CA LYS A 157 4.11 0.32 -0.22
C LYS A 157 5.57 -0.12 -0.41
N GLY A 158 6.49 0.54 0.26
CA GLY A 158 7.94 0.31 0.15
C GLY A 158 8.55 0.87 -1.13
N ILE A 159 7.92 1.90 -1.71
CA ILE A 159 8.43 2.68 -2.85
C ILE A 159 9.01 3.96 -2.28
N PHE A 160 10.27 4.26 -2.58
CA PHE A 160 10.99 5.39 -2.00
C PHE A 160 11.54 6.36 -3.05
N LEU A 161 11.67 5.90 -4.28
CA LEU A 161 12.25 6.64 -5.39
C LEU A 161 11.25 6.71 -6.55
N GLN A 162 11.33 7.81 -7.28
CA GLN A 162 10.67 7.96 -8.57
C GLN A 162 11.72 8.22 -9.66
N ALA A 163 11.46 7.72 -10.86
CA ALA A 163 12.24 8.09 -12.01
C ALA A 163 11.90 9.54 -12.42
N ASN A 164 12.90 10.30 -12.82
CA ASN A 164 12.69 11.66 -13.33
C ASN A 164 11.93 11.59 -14.66
N ASN A 165 11.25 12.67 -15.02
CA ASN A 165 10.43 12.74 -16.24
C ASN A 165 11.23 12.64 -17.54
N ASP A 166 12.54 12.84 -17.49
CA ASP A 166 13.51 12.73 -18.59
C ASP A 166 14.15 11.34 -18.72
N ALA A 167 13.77 10.41 -17.84
CA ALA A 167 14.30 9.05 -17.88
C ALA A 167 13.81 8.30 -19.13
N PHE A 168 14.75 7.65 -19.82
CA PHE A 168 14.40 6.76 -20.92
C PHE A 168 13.80 5.47 -20.38
N VAL A 169 12.61 5.11 -20.88
CA VAL A 169 11.88 3.93 -20.45
C VAL A 169 11.66 3.00 -21.64
N SER A 170 12.11 1.76 -21.51
CA SER A 170 11.83 0.70 -22.48
C SER A 170 11.08 -0.46 -21.82
N CYS A 171 10.10 -1.02 -22.54
CA CYS A 171 9.29 -2.13 -22.08
C CYS A 171 9.58 -3.38 -22.88
N THR A 172 9.91 -4.47 -22.19
CA THR A 172 10.04 -5.79 -22.79
C THR A 172 8.90 -6.67 -22.30
N PRO A 173 7.95 -7.06 -23.19
CA PRO A 173 6.85 -7.93 -22.82
C PRO A 173 7.38 -9.28 -22.33
N THR A 174 6.83 -9.75 -21.21
CA THR A 174 7.25 -11.02 -20.62
C THR A 174 6.04 -11.94 -20.44
N GLU A 175 6.24 -13.23 -20.60
CA GLU A 175 5.17 -14.22 -20.36
C GLU A 175 4.79 -14.41 -18.89
N ASN A 176 5.54 -13.82 -17.97
CA ASN A 176 5.27 -13.90 -16.54
C ASN A 176 4.00 -13.14 -16.16
N GLY A 177 3.24 -13.69 -15.21
CA GLY A 177 2.03 -13.03 -14.73
C GLY A 177 0.77 -13.28 -15.58
N LYS A 178 0.78 -14.26 -16.49
CA LYS A 178 -0.38 -14.61 -17.36
C LYS A 178 -1.69 -14.75 -16.55
N LEU A 179 -1.65 -15.41 -15.39
CA LEU A 179 -2.82 -15.58 -14.55
C LEU A 179 -3.35 -14.25 -14.02
N VAL A 180 -2.47 -13.40 -13.51
CA VAL A 180 -2.86 -12.09 -12.96
C VAL A 180 -3.41 -11.20 -14.07
N ARG A 181 -2.76 -11.19 -15.24
CA ARG A 181 -3.26 -10.47 -16.43
C ARG A 181 -4.64 -10.99 -16.87
N ALA A 182 -4.84 -12.30 -16.89
CA ALA A 182 -6.13 -12.89 -17.23
C ALA A 182 -7.22 -12.49 -16.22
N LEU A 183 -6.90 -12.48 -14.93
CA LEU A 183 -7.82 -12.01 -13.88
C LEU A 183 -8.12 -10.51 -14.01
N GLN A 184 -7.13 -9.69 -14.30
CA GLN A 184 -7.34 -8.26 -14.56
C GLN A 184 -8.23 -8.04 -15.78
N GLN A 185 -7.95 -8.72 -16.90
CA GLN A 185 -8.80 -8.63 -18.09
C GLN A 185 -10.24 -9.09 -17.82
N TYR A 186 -10.41 -10.14 -17.01
CA TYR A 186 -11.74 -10.60 -16.63
C TYR A 186 -12.47 -9.58 -15.77
N ARG A 187 -11.77 -8.99 -14.79
CA ARG A 187 -12.29 -7.90 -13.97
C ARG A 187 -12.73 -6.70 -14.83
N ASP A 188 -11.89 -6.31 -15.78
CA ASP A 188 -12.15 -5.15 -16.66
C ASP A 188 -13.36 -5.42 -17.58
N ARG A 189 -13.50 -6.66 -18.09
CA ARG A 189 -14.70 -7.07 -18.85
C ARG A 189 -15.96 -6.98 -18.01
N ILE A 190 -15.92 -7.44 -16.76
CA ILE A 190 -17.06 -7.34 -15.84
C ILE A 190 -17.40 -5.87 -15.59
N SER A 191 -16.38 -5.02 -15.37
CA SER A 191 -16.57 -3.58 -15.18
C SER A 191 -17.26 -2.93 -16.36
N VAL A 192 -16.80 -3.19 -17.58
CA VAL A 192 -17.43 -2.71 -18.82
C VAL A 192 -18.87 -3.21 -18.93
N TRP A 193 -19.12 -4.48 -18.63
CA TRP A 193 -20.47 -5.06 -18.66
C TRP A 193 -21.40 -4.36 -17.66
N ILE A 194 -20.93 -4.10 -16.43
CA ILE A 194 -21.70 -3.34 -15.42
C ILE A 194 -22.01 -1.92 -15.92
N CYS A 195 -21.05 -1.25 -16.52
CA CYS A 195 -21.23 0.10 -17.07
C CYS A 195 -22.23 0.11 -18.26
N THR A 196 -22.25 -0.93 -19.08
CA THR A 196 -23.23 -1.04 -20.17
C THR A 196 -24.66 -1.27 -19.67
N LEU A 197 -24.83 -1.97 -18.54
CA LEU A 197 -26.15 -2.24 -17.97
C LEU A 197 -26.70 -1.06 -17.14
N ALA A 198 -25.87 -0.43 -16.34
CA ALA A 198 -26.29 0.57 -15.36
C ALA A 198 -25.98 2.02 -15.81
N GLY A 199 -25.37 2.19 -16.97
CA GLY A 199 -24.85 3.50 -17.43
C GLY A 199 -23.45 3.77 -16.89
N THR A 200 -22.79 4.77 -17.48
CA THR A 200 -21.37 5.06 -17.16
C THR A 200 -21.15 5.51 -15.72
N GLU A 201 -21.98 6.41 -15.20
CA GLU A 201 -21.82 6.94 -13.83
C GLU A 201 -22.20 5.91 -12.76
N ALA A 202 -23.42 5.38 -12.80
CA ALA A 202 -23.89 4.39 -11.83
C ALA A 202 -23.10 3.08 -11.94
N GLY A 203 -22.82 2.64 -13.16
CA GLY A 203 -22.01 1.45 -13.42
C GLY A 203 -20.57 1.61 -12.96
N GLY A 204 -19.96 2.79 -13.16
CA GLY A 204 -18.64 3.13 -12.64
C GLY A 204 -18.59 3.04 -11.12
N MET A 205 -19.60 3.59 -10.44
CA MET A 205 -19.70 3.54 -8.99
C MET A 205 -19.88 2.12 -8.46
N VAL A 206 -20.74 1.31 -9.09
CA VAL A 206 -20.93 -0.11 -8.74
C VAL A 206 -19.65 -0.90 -8.99
N SER A 207 -18.95 -0.67 -10.10
CA SER A 207 -17.67 -1.31 -10.40
C SER A 207 -16.58 -0.95 -9.39
N ALA A 208 -16.51 0.33 -9.00
CA ALA A 208 -15.61 0.77 -7.95
C ALA A 208 -15.88 0.09 -6.59
N MET A 209 -17.16 -0.09 -6.25
CA MET A 209 -17.58 -0.72 -4.99
C MET A 209 -17.37 -2.24 -4.99
N LEU A 210 -17.63 -2.93 -6.10
CA LEU A 210 -17.56 -4.39 -6.18
C LEU A 210 -16.18 -4.91 -6.59
N LEU A 211 -15.56 -4.26 -7.57
CA LEU A 211 -14.31 -4.73 -8.18
C LEU A 211 -13.09 -3.92 -7.74
N GLY A 212 -13.31 -2.80 -7.04
CA GLY A 212 -12.24 -1.89 -6.63
C GLY A 212 -11.63 -1.10 -7.79
N THR A 213 -12.27 -1.08 -8.97
CA THR A 213 -11.83 -0.34 -10.16
C THR A 213 -12.24 1.12 -10.01
N LYS A 214 -11.28 2.02 -9.85
CA LYS A 214 -11.54 3.46 -9.79
C LYS A 214 -11.44 4.14 -11.15
N ASP A 215 -10.90 3.44 -12.12
CA ASP A 215 -10.62 3.94 -13.47
C ASP A 215 -11.91 4.14 -14.29
N THR A 216 -13.03 3.60 -13.86
CA THR A 216 -14.36 3.75 -14.47
C THR A 216 -15.22 4.86 -13.82
N LEU A 217 -14.71 5.50 -12.76
CA LEU A 217 -15.35 6.66 -12.15
C LEU A 217 -14.99 7.92 -12.93
N ALA A 218 -15.98 8.70 -13.32
CA ALA A 218 -15.74 10.04 -13.86
C ALA A 218 -14.94 10.88 -12.85
N ASP A 219 -13.96 11.64 -13.34
CA ASP A 219 -13.08 12.45 -12.49
C ASP A 219 -13.88 13.40 -11.59
N GLU A 220 -14.95 13.99 -12.10
CA GLU A 220 -15.86 14.86 -11.35
C GLU A 220 -16.49 14.12 -10.14
N THR A 221 -16.97 12.89 -10.35
CA THR A 221 -17.53 12.06 -9.27
C THR A 221 -16.46 11.67 -8.25
N ASN A 222 -15.26 11.34 -8.70
CA ASN A 222 -14.14 11.00 -7.83
C ASN A 222 -13.69 12.21 -6.98
N ASP A 223 -13.71 13.40 -7.54
CA ASP A 223 -13.40 14.64 -6.83
C ASP A 223 -14.47 14.99 -5.80
N LEU A 224 -15.75 14.85 -6.13
CA LEU A 224 -16.86 15.01 -5.20
C LEU A 224 -16.75 14.06 -4.02
N LEU A 225 -16.49 12.77 -4.28
CA LEU A 225 -16.31 11.76 -3.23
C LEU A 225 -15.10 12.07 -2.33
N THR A 226 -14.05 12.64 -2.91
CA THR A 226 -12.83 13.04 -2.18
C THR A 226 -13.10 14.26 -1.31
N HIS A 227 -13.79 15.26 -1.86
CA HIS A 227 -14.12 16.50 -1.17
C HIS A 227 -15.05 16.26 0.05
N HIS A 228 -16.01 15.35 -0.10
CA HIS A 228 -16.93 14.97 0.99
C HIS A 228 -16.37 13.91 1.94
N GLY A 229 -15.13 13.47 1.73
CA GLY A 229 -14.47 12.49 2.60
C GLY A 229 -15.04 11.07 2.58
N ILE A 230 -15.97 10.79 1.65
CA ILE A 230 -16.63 9.47 1.55
C ILE A 230 -15.94 8.51 0.57
N ARG A 231 -14.82 8.92 -0.01
CA ARG A 231 -14.02 8.08 -0.92
C ARG A 231 -13.63 6.73 -0.32
N HIS A 232 -13.43 6.67 0.99
CA HIS A 232 -13.11 5.42 1.69
C HIS A 232 -14.30 4.44 1.76
N VAL A 233 -15.54 4.94 1.67
CA VAL A 233 -16.74 4.09 1.65
C VAL A 233 -16.90 3.40 0.30
N VAL A 234 -16.54 4.08 -0.77
CA VAL A 234 -16.55 3.53 -2.15
C VAL A 234 -15.34 2.60 -2.38
N SER A 235 -14.23 2.86 -1.71
CA SER A 235 -13.10 1.93 -1.69
C SER A 235 -13.52 0.69 -0.91
N VAL A 236 -13.47 -0.48 -1.56
CA VAL A 236 -13.89 -1.79 -1.04
C VAL A 236 -13.85 -1.84 0.49
N SER A 237 -14.98 -1.52 1.11
CA SER A 237 -15.08 -1.65 2.55
C SER A 237 -15.19 -3.13 2.89
N GLY A 238 -14.59 -3.57 3.99
CA GLY A 238 -14.74 -4.94 4.46
C GLY A 238 -16.20 -5.39 4.57
N LEU A 239 -17.15 -4.45 4.65
CA LEU A 239 -18.58 -4.69 4.65
C LEU A 239 -19.06 -5.37 3.34
N HIS A 240 -18.60 -4.91 2.17
CA HIS A 240 -18.98 -5.52 0.88
C HIS A 240 -18.46 -6.96 0.78
N LEU A 241 -17.23 -7.19 1.23
CA LEU A 241 -16.65 -8.53 1.28
C LEU A 241 -17.46 -9.43 2.23
N VAL A 242 -17.79 -8.95 3.42
CA VAL A 242 -18.63 -9.70 4.38
C VAL A 242 -20.00 -10.00 3.80
N LEU A 243 -20.61 -9.08 3.07
CA LEU A 243 -21.91 -9.28 2.44
C LEU A 243 -21.84 -10.36 1.34
N ILE A 244 -20.83 -10.27 0.47
CA ILE A 244 -20.59 -11.27 -0.59
C ILE A 244 -20.33 -12.66 0.02
N LEU A 245 -19.45 -12.73 1.03
CA LEU A 245 -19.15 -13.97 1.73
C LEU A 245 -20.39 -14.53 2.47
N SER A 246 -21.25 -13.66 3.00
CA SER A 246 -22.48 -14.07 3.66
C SER A 246 -23.48 -14.66 2.68
N ILE A 247 -23.65 -14.04 1.50
CA ILE A 247 -24.48 -14.56 0.42
C ILE A 247 -23.92 -15.91 -0.07
N TRP A 248 -22.60 -15.98 -0.28
CA TRP A 248 -21.94 -17.21 -0.68
C TRP A 248 -22.09 -18.32 0.36
N GLY A 249 -21.88 -18.01 1.64
CA GLY A 249 -22.06 -18.97 2.73
C GLY A 249 -23.52 -19.43 2.88
N TRP A 250 -24.51 -18.55 2.60
CA TRP A 250 -25.91 -18.92 2.53
C TRP A 250 -26.17 -19.89 1.37
N PHE A 251 -25.65 -19.59 0.17
CA PHE A 251 -25.76 -20.43 -1.00
C PHE A 251 -25.17 -21.82 -0.76
N CYS A 252 -23.93 -21.89 -0.25
CA CYS A 252 -23.28 -23.14 0.08
C CYS A 252 -24.07 -23.99 1.08
N ARG A 253 -24.67 -23.35 2.08
CA ARG A 253 -25.58 -24.04 3.05
C ARG A 253 -26.86 -24.54 2.38
N ARG A 254 -27.41 -23.73 1.48
CA ARG A 254 -28.67 -24.11 0.78
C ARG A 254 -28.49 -25.33 -0.11
N PHE A 255 -27.30 -25.48 -0.71
CA PHE A 255 -26.98 -26.62 -1.60
C PHE A 255 -26.23 -27.77 -0.92
N HIS A 256 -26.21 -27.79 0.42
CA HIS A 256 -25.57 -28.85 1.24
C HIS A 256 -24.10 -29.14 0.82
N MET A 257 -23.36 -28.14 0.38
CA MET A 257 -21.96 -28.31 -0.01
C MET A 257 -21.11 -28.77 1.19
N HIS A 258 -20.17 -29.68 0.93
CA HIS A 258 -19.32 -30.26 1.96
C HIS A 258 -18.50 -29.15 2.67
N ARG A 259 -18.38 -29.23 4.01
CA ARG A 259 -17.75 -28.19 4.87
C ARG A 259 -16.35 -27.77 4.37
N TRP A 260 -15.58 -28.72 3.86
CA TRP A 260 -14.25 -28.46 3.31
C TRP A 260 -14.26 -27.65 2.01
N ALA A 261 -15.26 -27.82 1.17
CA ALA A 261 -15.43 -27.03 -0.03
C ALA A 261 -15.77 -25.56 0.30
N VAL A 262 -16.58 -25.33 1.33
CA VAL A 262 -16.90 -23.97 1.81
C VAL A 262 -15.66 -23.30 2.38
N PHE A 263 -14.86 -24.01 3.17
CA PHE A 263 -13.63 -23.46 3.77
C PHE A 263 -12.59 -23.10 2.70
N GLY A 264 -12.39 -23.97 1.70
CA GLY A 264 -11.43 -23.74 0.61
C GLY A 264 -11.83 -22.63 -0.38
N THR A 265 -13.09 -22.15 -0.35
CA THR A 265 -13.55 -21.05 -1.21
C THR A 265 -13.68 -19.72 -0.46
N THR A 266 -13.50 -19.71 0.86
CA THR A 266 -13.57 -18.51 1.71
C THR A 266 -12.19 -18.07 2.26
N THR A 267 -11.17 -18.89 2.08
CA THR A 267 -9.76 -18.58 2.35
C THR A 267 -9.05 -18.16 1.10
#